data_45773722519fa141dea466cad9c4414a
#
_entry.id   45773722519fa141dea466cad9c4414a
#
_cell.length_a   1.000
_cell.length_b   1.000
_cell.length_c   1.000
_cell.angle_alpha   90.00
_cell.angle_beta   90.00
_cell.angle_gamma   90.00
#
_symmetry.space_group_name_H-M   'P 1'
#
loop_
_entity.id
_entity.type
_entity.pdbx_description
1 polymer ?
#
loop_
_entity_poly.entity_id
_entity_poly.type
_entity_poly.pdbx_seq_one_letter_code
_entity_poly.pdbx_strand_id
1 'polypeptide(L)'
;SYSKKGDAIVQLNYKAIDAGKDAIEEVTVDPKWADLEIQETKKLTGDDHFDNFVSVINALDGNDLPVSAFMDKLDGSMKSGMAYMEKRGIATMVPQWNKDDCIQCNNCVMVCPHATIRAFLMTDEEIANAPEDISNDVLKPMGKGVDGLSYRIQVSPDNCVGCGLCVEQCLGNKKGEALKMVNVH
;
A
#
# COMPACT_ATOMS: atom_id res chain seq x y z
N SER A 1 24.67 14.70 -13.47
CA SER A 1 24.92 15.53 -14.66
C SER A 1 24.90 14.67 -15.92
N TYR A 2 24.06 15.04 -16.90
CA TYR A 2 23.86 14.31 -18.16
C TYR A 2 24.81 14.77 -19.29
N SER A 3 25.73 15.70 -19.01
CA SER A 3 26.65 16.29 -20.02
C SER A 3 27.45 15.22 -20.80
N LYS A 4 27.79 14.10 -20.15
CA LYS A 4 28.53 12.99 -20.81
C LYS A 4 27.65 12.20 -21.81
N LYS A 5 26.33 12.41 -21.85
CA LYS A 5 25.39 11.71 -22.74
C LYS A 5 25.10 12.49 -24.04
N GLY A 6 25.75 13.63 -24.23
CA GLY A 6 25.61 14.50 -25.41
C GLY A 6 24.57 15.61 -25.25
N ASP A 7 24.72 16.65 -26.08
CA ASP A 7 23.95 17.87 -25.99
C ASP A 7 22.44 17.64 -26.19
N ALA A 8 22.03 16.69 -27.01
CA ALA A 8 20.61 16.39 -27.22
C ALA A 8 19.90 15.99 -25.91
N ILE A 9 20.55 15.20 -25.06
CA ILE A 9 20.01 14.80 -23.76
C ILE A 9 20.01 15.97 -22.77
N VAL A 10 21.03 16.82 -22.80
CA VAL A 10 21.09 18.04 -22.00
C VAL A 10 19.93 18.97 -22.35
N GLN A 11 19.70 19.21 -23.65
CA GLN A 11 18.60 20.06 -24.13
C GLN A 11 17.22 19.48 -23.81
N LEU A 12 17.05 18.15 -23.85
CA LEU A 12 15.82 17.51 -23.43
C LEU A 12 15.51 17.76 -21.94
N ASN A 13 16.53 17.72 -21.08
CA ASN A 13 16.34 18.03 -19.67
C ASN A 13 16.02 19.50 -19.43
N TYR A 14 16.64 20.43 -20.16
CA TYR A 14 16.26 21.85 -20.07
C TYR A 14 14.83 22.10 -20.52
N LYS A 15 14.40 21.52 -21.64
CA LYS A 15 13.00 21.59 -22.10
C LYS A 15 12.01 21.03 -21.06
N ALA A 16 12.36 19.96 -20.36
CA ALA A 16 11.50 19.39 -19.31
C ALA A 16 11.36 20.35 -18.11
N ILE A 17 12.44 21.05 -17.73
CA ILE A 17 12.42 22.07 -16.67
C ILE A 17 11.57 23.26 -17.09
N ASP A 18 11.77 23.77 -18.32
CA ASP A 18 11.01 24.89 -18.84
C ASP A 18 9.51 24.54 -18.97
N ALA A 19 9.20 23.34 -19.48
CA ALA A 19 7.82 22.85 -19.55
C ALA A 19 7.14 22.77 -18.18
N GLY A 20 7.88 22.38 -17.14
CA GLY A 20 7.34 22.37 -15.76
C GLY A 20 6.97 23.77 -15.27
N LYS A 21 7.72 24.79 -15.67
CA LYS A 21 7.43 26.19 -15.38
C LYS A 21 6.20 26.68 -16.16
N ASP A 22 6.15 26.36 -17.46
CA ASP A 22 5.10 26.83 -18.37
C ASP A 22 3.76 26.11 -18.15
N ALA A 23 3.77 24.94 -17.48
CA ALA A 23 2.58 24.16 -17.15
C ALA A 23 1.91 24.56 -15.82
N ILE A 24 2.34 25.66 -15.20
CA ILE A 24 1.67 26.19 -13.99
C ILE A 24 0.31 26.76 -14.38
N GLU A 25 -0.75 26.20 -13.81
CA GLU A 25 -2.12 26.65 -14.01
C GLU A 25 -2.63 27.36 -12.74
N GLU A 26 -3.40 28.45 -12.94
CA GLU A 26 -4.09 29.11 -11.85
C GLU A 26 -5.34 28.32 -11.47
N VAL A 27 -5.41 27.90 -10.21
CA VAL A 27 -6.58 27.19 -9.67
C VAL A 27 -7.49 28.19 -8.96
N THR A 28 -8.72 28.36 -9.44
CA THR A 28 -9.73 29.16 -8.75
C THR A 28 -10.26 28.39 -7.54
N VAL A 29 -9.95 28.88 -6.36
CA VAL A 29 -10.46 28.32 -5.10
C VAL A 29 -11.87 28.84 -4.84
N ASP A 30 -12.85 27.97 -4.60
CA ASP A 30 -14.22 28.37 -4.23
C ASP A 30 -14.19 29.11 -2.89
N PRO A 31 -14.65 30.37 -2.82
CA PRO A 31 -14.68 31.14 -1.57
C PRO A 31 -15.42 30.45 -0.41
N LYS A 32 -16.37 29.55 -0.74
CA LYS A 32 -17.09 28.76 0.27
C LYS A 32 -16.19 27.83 1.08
N TRP A 33 -14.99 27.51 0.59
CA TRP A 33 -14.05 26.68 1.34
C TRP A 33 -13.52 27.38 2.59
N ALA A 34 -13.52 28.72 2.61
CA ALA A 34 -13.13 29.49 3.79
C ALA A 34 -14.14 29.34 4.95
N ASP A 35 -15.40 29.03 4.63
CA ASP A 35 -16.48 28.91 5.61
C ASP A 35 -16.71 27.45 6.07
N LEU A 36 -15.88 26.52 5.61
CA LEU A 36 -16.01 25.11 6.03
C LEU A 36 -15.53 24.94 7.48
N GLU A 37 -16.43 24.49 8.32
CA GLU A 37 -16.09 24.05 9.68
C GLU A 37 -15.41 22.68 9.61
N ILE A 38 -14.14 22.62 10.03
CA ILE A 38 -13.41 21.36 10.19
C ILE A 38 -13.97 20.65 11.42
N GLN A 39 -14.76 19.63 11.24
CA GLN A 39 -15.17 18.74 12.31
C GLN A 39 -14.00 17.77 12.59
N GLU A 40 -13.17 18.10 13.57
CA GLU A 40 -12.17 17.17 14.09
C GLU A 40 -12.86 16.03 14.84
N THR A 41 -13.20 14.96 14.14
CA THR A 41 -13.62 13.72 14.78
C THR A 41 -12.37 12.89 15.09
N LYS A 42 -11.77 13.09 16.27
CA LYS A 42 -10.74 12.19 16.78
C LYS A 42 -11.41 10.83 17.04
N LYS A 43 -11.27 9.92 16.11
CA LYS A 43 -11.81 8.57 16.25
C LYS A 43 -10.86 7.76 17.14
N LEU A 44 -11.26 7.48 18.36
CA LEU A 44 -10.53 6.61 19.27
C LEU A 44 -10.60 5.16 18.76
N THR A 45 -9.46 4.48 18.78
CA THR A 45 -9.34 3.07 18.36
C THR A 45 -9.54 2.11 19.52
N GLY A 46 -9.37 2.60 20.77
CA GLY A 46 -9.36 1.83 21.99
C GLY A 46 -7.99 1.23 22.34
N ASP A 47 -6.97 1.48 21.51
CA ASP A 47 -5.57 1.17 21.86
C ASP A 47 -4.92 2.44 22.43
N ASP A 48 -4.59 2.41 23.71
CA ASP A 48 -4.04 3.57 24.42
C ASP A 48 -2.73 4.09 23.81
N HIS A 49 -1.86 3.18 23.35
CA HIS A 49 -0.62 3.57 22.70
C HIS A 49 -0.87 4.27 21.36
N PHE A 50 -1.83 3.76 20.57
CA PHE A 50 -2.19 4.42 19.33
C PHE A 50 -2.85 5.78 19.59
N ASP A 51 -3.86 5.82 20.45
CA ASP A 51 -4.70 7.01 20.66
C ASP A 51 -3.96 8.17 21.33
N ASN A 52 -3.03 7.88 22.25
CA ASN A 52 -2.34 8.91 23.06
C ASN A 52 -0.87 9.13 22.66
N PHE A 53 -0.31 8.31 21.77
CA PHE A 53 1.07 8.49 21.31
C PHE A 53 1.15 8.55 19.78
N VAL A 54 0.77 7.47 19.06
CA VAL A 54 0.95 7.39 17.61
C VAL A 54 0.08 8.42 16.90
N SER A 55 -1.19 8.59 17.28
CA SER A 55 -2.10 9.55 16.66
C SER A 55 -1.67 10.99 16.84
N VAL A 56 -1.06 11.31 17.99
CA VAL A 56 -0.53 12.67 18.28
C VAL A 56 0.67 12.97 17.38
N ILE A 57 1.59 12.00 17.22
CA ILE A 57 2.73 12.15 16.31
C ILE A 57 2.26 12.27 14.85
N ASN A 58 1.27 11.47 14.43
CA ASN A 58 0.71 11.52 13.08
C ASN A 58 -0.02 12.84 12.78
N ALA A 59 -0.58 13.49 13.81
CA ALA A 59 -1.15 14.83 13.70
C ALA A 59 -0.09 15.95 13.66
N LEU A 60 1.20 15.62 13.74
CA LEU A 60 2.35 16.54 13.83
C LEU A 60 2.44 17.29 15.19
N ASP A 61 1.70 16.86 16.19
CA ASP A 61 1.66 17.45 17.55
C ASP A 61 2.61 16.70 18.51
N GLY A 62 3.56 15.92 18.00
CA GLY A 62 4.49 15.12 18.82
C GLY A 62 5.33 15.94 19.83
N ASN A 63 5.52 17.25 19.57
CA ASN A 63 6.21 18.15 20.50
C ASN A 63 5.39 18.46 21.77
N ASP A 64 4.09 18.23 21.75
CA ASP A 64 3.21 18.44 22.89
C ASP A 64 3.21 17.23 23.84
N LEU A 65 3.81 16.11 23.41
CA LEU A 65 3.97 14.93 24.25
C LEU A 65 5.01 15.20 25.35
N PRO A 66 4.73 14.83 26.62
CA PRO A 66 5.72 14.93 27.68
C PRO A 66 6.88 13.96 27.43
N VAL A 67 8.08 14.30 27.91
CA VAL A 67 9.29 13.44 27.79
C VAL A 67 9.02 12.03 28.35
N SER A 68 8.20 11.91 29.39
CA SER A 68 7.81 10.62 29.97
C SER A 68 7.08 9.68 29.01
N ALA A 69 6.44 10.19 27.94
CA ALA A 69 5.80 9.37 26.91
C ALA A 69 6.80 8.57 26.06
N PHE A 70 8.09 8.92 26.15
CA PHE A 70 9.17 8.27 25.39
C PHE A 70 10.04 7.33 26.24
N MET A 71 9.77 7.21 27.55
CA MET A 71 10.63 6.46 28.48
C MET A 71 10.75 4.96 28.19
N ASP A 72 9.72 4.36 27.59
CA ASP A 72 9.70 2.96 27.16
C ASP A 72 10.21 2.76 25.72
N LYS A 73 10.75 3.82 25.09
CA LYS A 73 11.19 3.87 23.69
C LYS A 73 12.62 4.41 23.54
N LEU A 74 13.41 4.33 24.58
CA LEU A 74 14.77 4.90 24.63
C LEU A 74 15.72 4.23 23.61
N ASP A 75 15.45 3.00 23.21
CA ASP A 75 16.18 2.26 22.20
C ASP A 75 15.64 2.47 20.76
N GLY A 76 14.63 3.32 20.61
CA GLY A 76 13.94 3.57 19.33
C GLY A 76 12.93 2.49 18.93
N SER A 77 12.67 1.50 19.80
CA SER A 77 11.64 0.48 19.50
C SER A 77 10.23 1.06 19.62
N MET A 78 9.35 0.58 18.74
CA MET A 78 7.95 0.97 18.71
C MET A 78 7.06 -0.27 18.68
N LYS A 79 5.87 -0.17 19.28
CA LYS A 79 4.86 -1.22 19.21
C LYS A 79 4.51 -1.49 17.75
N SER A 80 4.61 -2.74 17.32
CA SER A 80 4.26 -3.15 15.96
C SER A 80 2.75 -3.27 15.76
N GLY A 81 2.30 -3.31 14.49
CA GLY A 81 0.89 -3.52 14.12
C GLY A 81 0.03 -2.25 14.10
N MET A 82 0.62 -1.06 14.26
CA MET A 82 -0.14 0.20 14.26
C MET A 82 -0.88 0.47 12.94
N ALA A 83 -0.41 -0.06 11.82
CA ALA A 83 -1.11 0.02 10.54
C ALA A 83 -2.48 -0.68 10.55
N TYR A 84 -2.78 -1.53 11.53
CA TYR A 84 -4.13 -2.07 11.74
C TYR A 84 -5.11 -0.99 12.22
N MET A 85 -4.63 -0.08 13.05
CA MET A 85 -5.42 1.01 13.62
C MET A 85 -5.63 2.17 12.64
N GLU A 86 -4.66 2.42 11.77
CA GLU A 86 -4.70 3.50 10.80
C GLU A 86 -4.48 2.97 9.37
N LYS A 87 -5.47 3.20 8.52
CA LYS A 87 -5.44 2.89 7.09
C LYS A 87 -5.35 4.19 6.30
N ARG A 88 -4.29 4.36 5.50
CA ARG A 88 -4.05 5.61 4.76
C ARG A 88 -4.69 5.64 3.39
N GLY A 89 -4.82 4.49 2.72
CA GLY A 89 -5.50 4.38 1.43
C GLY A 89 -4.95 5.31 0.34
N ILE A 90 -3.62 5.46 0.28
CA ILE A 90 -2.97 6.46 -0.61
C ILE A 90 -2.87 6.01 -2.07
N ALA A 91 -3.05 4.71 -2.34
CA ALA A 91 -2.94 4.18 -3.70
C ALA A 91 -4.21 4.49 -4.50
N THR A 92 -4.05 5.05 -5.68
CA THR A 92 -5.14 5.19 -6.66
C THR A 92 -5.34 3.90 -7.46
N MET A 93 -4.28 3.10 -7.60
CA MET A 93 -4.30 1.80 -8.26
C MET A 93 -3.67 0.74 -7.37
N VAL A 94 -4.28 -0.45 -7.34
CA VAL A 94 -3.80 -1.61 -6.55
C VAL A 94 -3.74 -2.85 -7.42
N PRO A 95 -2.88 -3.84 -7.10
CA PRO A 95 -2.84 -5.07 -7.87
C PRO A 95 -4.09 -5.91 -7.62
N GLN A 96 -4.72 -6.35 -8.70
CA GLN A 96 -5.75 -7.37 -8.71
C GLN A 96 -5.12 -8.70 -9.14
N TRP A 97 -5.42 -9.76 -8.40
CA TRP A 97 -4.94 -11.10 -8.69
C TRP A 97 -5.93 -11.88 -9.55
N ASN A 98 -5.41 -12.57 -10.56
CA ASN A 98 -6.12 -13.55 -11.36
C ASN A 98 -5.47 -14.92 -11.12
N LYS A 99 -6.24 -15.85 -10.57
CA LYS A 99 -5.75 -17.19 -10.22
C LYS A 99 -5.38 -18.01 -11.45
N ASP A 100 -6.12 -17.87 -12.57
CA ASP A 100 -6.01 -18.75 -13.73
C ASP A 100 -4.63 -18.66 -14.40
N ASP A 101 -4.00 -17.49 -14.31
CA ASP A 101 -2.65 -17.25 -14.85
C ASP A 101 -1.55 -17.30 -13.78
N CYS A 102 -1.91 -17.52 -12.51
CA CYS A 102 -0.98 -17.54 -11.40
C CYS A 102 -0.19 -18.87 -11.35
N ILE A 103 1.13 -18.78 -11.35
CA ILE A 103 2.03 -19.92 -11.23
C ILE A 103 2.58 -20.14 -9.82
N GLN A 104 2.04 -19.46 -8.83
CA GLN A 104 2.39 -19.57 -7.39
C GLN A 104 3.88 -19.35 -7.08
N CYS A 105 4.59 -18.54 -7.87
CA CYS A 105 6.02 -18.27 -7.69
C CYS A 105 6.33 -17.35 -6.50
N ASN A 106 5.34 -16.66 -5.95
CA ASN A 106 5.44 -15.72 -4.83
C ASN A 106 6.36 -14.51 -5.05
N ASN A 107 6.84 -14.24 -6.27
CA ASN A 107 7.67 -13.06 -6.54
C ASN A 107 6.97 -11.75 -6.14
N CYS A 108 5.66 -11.63 -6.36
CA CYS A 108 4.86 -10.48 -5.95
C CYS A 108 4.89 -10.26 -4.43
N VAL A 109 4.91 -11.33 -3.65
CA VAL A 109 5.00 -11.29 -2.18
C VAL A 109 6.38 -10.83 -1.74
N MET A 110 7.44 -11.39 -2.37
CA MET A 110 8.83 -11.11 -2.02
C MET A 110 9.26 -9.69 -2.36
N VAL A 111 8.73 -9.11 -3.45
CA VAL A 111 9.13 -7.78 -3.92
C VAL A 111 8.36 -6.64 -3.26
N CYS A 112 7.25 -6.94 -2.57
CA CYS A 112 6.42 -5.89 -2.00
C CYS A 112 7.12 -5.18 -0.83
N PRO A 113 7.44 -3.87 -0.94
CA PRO A 113 8.16 -3.14 0.10
C PRO A 113 7.36 -2.96 1.39
N HIS A 114 6.03 -3.09 1.32
CA HIS A 114 5.11 -2.92 2.44
C HIS A 114 4.46 -4.22 2.91
N ALA A 115 4.81 -5.37 2.31
CA ALA A 115 4.20 -6.68 2.59
C ALA A 115 2.66 -6.67 2.54
N THR A 116 2.08 -5.87 1.64
CA THR A 116 0.62 -5.70 1.49
C THR A 116 0.00 -6.75 0.57
N ILE A 117 0.79 -7.41 -0.23
CA ILE A 117 0.40 -8.58 -1.02
C ILE A 117 1.02 -9.82 -0.38
N ARG A 118 0.20 -10.82 -0.09
CA ARG A 118 0.60 -12.02 0.65
C ARG A 118 0.00 -13.27 0.06
N ALA A 119 0.74 -14.38 0.18
CA ALA A 119 0.25 -15.72 -0.10
C ALA A 119 -0.32 -16.35 1.17
N PHE A 120 -1.46 -17.02 1.02
CA PHE A 120 -2.12 -17.74 2.09
C PHE A 120 -2.34 -19.19 1.69
N LEU A 121 -2.21 -20.08 2.67
CA LEU A 121 -2.71 -21.43 2.62
C LEU A 121 -3.88 -21.52 3.61
N MET A 122 -5.02 -21.99 3.16
CA MET A 122 -6.26 -22.03 3.93
C MET A 122 -6.78 -23.47 4.02
N THR A 123 -7.29 -23.81 5.18
CA THR A 123 -8.01 -25.06 5.43
C THR A 123 -9.43 -25.00 4.86
N ASP A 124 -10.10 -26.12 4.74
CA ASP A 124 -11.51 -26.18 4.33
C ASP A 124 -12.42 -25.41 5.31
N GLU A 125 -12.10 -25.40 6.59
CA GLU A 125 -12.84 -24.64 7.61
C GLU A 125 -12.67 -23.14 7.43
N GLU A 126 -11.46 -22.67 7.16
CA GLU A 126 -11.19 -21.24 6.88
C GLU A 126 -11.88 -20.78 5.60
N ILE A 127 -11.92 -21.63 4.57
CA ILE A 127 -12.64 -21.36 3.31
C ILE A 127 -14.15 -21.28 3.55
N ALA A 128 -14.70 -22.21 4.33
CA ALA A 128 -16.14 -22.23 4.63
C ALA A 128 -16.62 -20.99 5.40
N ASN A 129 -15.70 -20.37 6.18
CA ASN A 129 -15.97 -19.14 6.94
C ASN A 129 -15.55 -17.86 6.18
N ALA A 130 -14.92 -17.98 5.00
CA ALA A 130 -14.51 -16.83 4.21
C ALA A 130 -15.68 -16.24 3.41
N PRO A 131 -15.62 -14.93 3.07
CA PRO A 131 -16.55 -14.34 2.10
C PRO A 131 -16.56 -15.11 0.76
N GLU A 132 -17.70 -15.10 0.06
CA GLU A 132 -17.91 -15.89 -1.15
C GLU A 132 -16.90 -15.57 -2.29
N ASP A 133 -16.54 -14.31 -2.44
CA ASP A 133 -15.54 -13.83 -3.41
C ASP A 133 -14.14 -14.37 -3.10
N ILE A 134 -13.85 -14.70 -1.84
CA ILE A 134 -12.59 -15.31 -1.41
C ILE A 134 -12.65 -16.83 -1.55
N SER A 135 -13.71 -17.46 -1.06
CA SER A 135 -13.87 -18.92 -1.07
C SER A 135 -13.88 -19.52 -2.48
N ASN A 136 -14.47 -18.79 -3.44
CA ASN A 136 -14.53 -19.22 -4.86
C ASN A 136 -13.26 -18.92 -5.66
N ASP A 137 -12.32 -18.12 -5.11
CA ASP A 137 -11.13 -17.66 -5.83
C ASP A 137 -9.85 -18.20 -5.19
N VAL A 138 -9.73 -19.53 -5.18
CA VAL A 138 -8.59 -20.29 -4.64
C VAL A 138 -8.00 -21.24 -5.67
N LEU A 139 -6.78 -21.67 -5.45
CA LEU A 139 -6.04 -22.66 -6.24
C LEU A 139 -5.64 -23.86 -5.38
N LYS A 140 -5.44 -25.01 -6.04
CA LYS A 140 -4.69 -26.10 -5.40
C LYS A 140 -3.24 -25.65 -5.18
N PRO A 141 -2.69 -25.71 -3.97
CA PRO A 141 -1.34 -25.28 -3.70
C PRO A 141 -0.31 -26.21 -4.37
N MET A 142 0.82 -25.63 -4.79
CA MET A 142 1.96 -26.36 -5.32
C MET A 142 3.04 -26.50 -4.25
N GLY A 143 3.48 -27.73 -4.00
CA GLY A 143 4.54 -28.01 -3.03
C GLY A 143 4.32 -29.29 -2.26
N LYS A 144 5.27 -29.62 -1.37
CA LYS A 144 5.19 -30.76 -0.46
C LYS A 144 4.62 -30.33 0.89
N GLY A 145 3.77 -31.17 1.48
CA GLY A 145 3.22 -30.89 2.81
C GLY A 145 2.10 -29.85 2.85
N VAL A 146 1.51 -29.55 1.71
CA VAL A 146 0.38 -28.60 1.57
C VAL A 146 -0.91 -29.31 1.13
N ASP A 147 -0.94 -30.63 1.22
CA ASP A 147 -2.10 -31.44 0.85
C ASP A 147 -3.29 -31.09 1.74
N GLY A 148 -4.49 -30.99 1.15
CA GLY A 148 -5.72 -30.62 1.86
C GLY A 148 -5.83 -29.12 2.18
N LEU A 149 -4.95 -28.29 1.63
CA LEU A 149 -5.03 -26.83 1.74
C LEU A 149 -5.40 -26.20 0.40
N SER A 150 -5.85 -24.95 0.46
CA SER A 150 -6.10 -24.11 -0.70
C SER A 150 -5.19 -22.88 -0.67
N TYR A 151 -4.71 -22.47 -1.84
CA TYR A 151 -3.80 -21.35 -2.00
C TYR A 151 -4.52 -20.12 -2.54
N ARG A 152 -4.17 -18.94 -2.01
CA ARG A 152 -4.64 -17.66 -2.50
C ARG A 152 -3.59 -16.57 -2.32
N ILE A 153 -3.56 -15.60 -3.26
CA ILE A 153 -2.90 -14.30 -3.06
C ILE A 153 -3.95 -13.30 -2.60
N GLN A 154 -3.64 -12.56 -1.55
CA GLN A 154 -4.46 -11.43 -1.09
C GLN A 154 -3.66 -10.15 -1.03
N VAL A 155 -4.36 -9.04 -1.25
CA VAL A 155 -3.83 -7.68 -1.19
C VAL A 155 -4.57 -6.90 -0.10
N SER A 156 -3.83 -6.10 0.66
CA SER A 156 -4.40 -5.09 1.56
C SER A 156 -4.37 -3.73 0.85
N PRO A 157 -5.46 -3.33 0.18
CA PRO A 157 -5.47 -2.15 -0.69
C PRO A 157 -5.15 -0.85 0.07
N ASP A 158 -5.69 -0.68 1.27
CA ASP A 158 -5.49 0.50 2.11
C ASP A 158 -4.04 0.69 2.60
N ASN A 159 -3.23 -0.36 2.57
CA ASN A 159 -1.80 -0.33 2.91
C ASN A 159 -0.91 -0.32 1.66
N CYS A 160 -1.47 -0.49 0.47
CA CYS A 160 -0.74 -0.45 -0.79
C CYS A 160 -0.34 0.99 -1.12
N VAL A 161 0.83 1.17 -1.72
CA VAL A 161 1.29 2.48 -2.22
C VAL A 161 1.20 2.62 -3.74
N GLY A 162 0.66 1.60 -4.43
CA GLY A 162 0.45 1.65 -5.88
C GLY A 162 1.73 1.62 -6.72
N CYS A 163 2.85 1.14 -6.20
CA CYS A 163 4.16 1.20 -6.88
C CYS A 163 4.30 0.28 -8.11
N GLY A 164 3.41 -0.70 -8.30
CA GLY A 164 3.41 -1.61 -9.45
C GLY A 164 4.48 -2.71 -9.46
N LEU A 165 5.44 -2.74 -8.53
CA LEU A 165 6.55 -3.70 -8.52
C LEU A 165 6.09 -5.16 -8.56
N CYS A 166 4.99 -5.50 -7.90
CA CYS A 166 4.43 -6.85 -7.89
C CYS A 166 3.96 -7.29 -9.29
N VAL A 167 3.42 -6.38 -10.09
CA VAL A 167 2.98 -6.64 -11.47
C VAL A 167 4.17 -6.77 -12.40
N GLU A 168 5.15 -5.88 -12.28
CA GLU A 168 6.41 -5.89 -13.03
C GLU A 168 7.19 -7.20 -12.84
N GLN A 169 7.26 -7.70 -11.60
CA GLN A 169 8.01 -8.90 -11.25
C GLN A 169 7.18 -10.20 -11.36
N CYS A 170 5.93 -10.10 -11.81
CA CYS A 170 5.06 -11.26 -11.94
C CYS A 170 5.48 -12.17 -13.09
N LEU A 171 5.93 -13.39 -12.77
CA LEU A 171 6.29 -14.37 -13.81
C LEU A 171 5.05 -14.94 -14.54
N GLY A 172 3.89 -14.95 -13.89
CA GLY A 172 2.62 -15.32 -14.52
C GLY A 172 2.24 -14.39 -15.67
N ASN A 173 2.59 -13.09 -15.55
CA ASN A 173 2.33 -12.09 -16.60
C ASN A 173 3.14 -12.29 -17.90
N LYS A 174 4.13 -13.20 -17.91
CA LYS A 174 4.84 -13.58 -19.14
C LYS A 174 4.00 -14.44 -20.07
N LYS A 175 2.93 -15.06 -19.59
CA LYS A 175 2.08 -15.99 -20.35
C LYS A 175 0.60 -15.60 -20.33
N GLY A 176 0.20 -14.74 -19.42
CA GLY A 176 -1.17 -14.29 -19.21
C GLY A 176 -1.20 -12.99 -18.41
N GLU A 177 -2.22 -12.78 -17.60
CA GLU A 177 -2.39 -11.59 -16.74
C GLU A 177 -2.70 -12.03 -15.30
N ALA A 178 -1.71 -12.63 -14.62
CA ALA A 178 -1.85 -13.10 -13.23
C ALA A 178 -1.99 -11.95 -12.22
N LEU A 179 -1.42 -10.78 -12.53
CA LEU A 179 -1.57 -9.54 -11.76
C LEU A 179 -1.69 -8.36 -12.70
N LYS A 180 -2.64 -7.48 -12.43
CA LYS A 180 -2.76 -6.17 -13.09
C LYS A 180 -3.07 -5.08 -12.09
N MET A 181 -2.66 -3.84 -12.39
CA MET A 181 -3.08 -2.68 -11.62
C MET A 181 -4.49 -2.28 -12.02
N VAL A 182 -5.37 -2.13 -11.03
CA VAL A 182 -6.76 -1.68 -11.20
C VAL A 182 -7.02 -0.47 -10.32
N ASN A 183 -8.00 0.36 -10.72
CA ASN A 183 -8.41 1.50 -9.92
C ASN A 183 -9.10 1.00 -8.64
N VAL A 184 -8.85 1.65 -7.51
CA VAL A 184 -9.46 1.33 -6.20
C VAL A 184 -10.90 1.82 -6.12
N HIS A 185 -11.28 2.82 -6.91
CA HIS A 185 -12.59 3.51 -6.90
C HIS A 185 -13.43 3.16 -8.10
#